data_5e9a8a4f3f04fa51ec1e8f0f692d909e
#
_entry.id   5e9a8a4f3f04fa51ec1e8f0f692d909e
#
_cell.length_a   1.000
_cell.length_b   1.000
_cell.length_c   1.000
_cell.angle_alpha   90.00
_cell.angle_beta   90.00
_cell.angle_gamma   90.00
#
_symmetry.space_group_name_H-M   'P 1'
#
loop_
_entity.id
_entity.type
_entity.pdbx_description
1 polymer ?
#
loop_
_entity_poly.entity_id
_entity_poly.type
_entity_poly.pdbx_seq_one_letter_code
_entity_poly.pdbx_strand_id
1 'polypeptide(L)'
;MLPFSFKVPTDGKNINADYVFILIIITYMINLLFNNGTRQKFIKGLFDFFHEPVSIFMMLLLASMIFSISYSLEKVTALKESIRFCTYIILFFIIKYDINEKNNYMNIMICVLPIIVFQVILGIIQGTTGIFLNEKFIYKSGEFISKYRITGTFGNPNTYGAYLILFIFPLIMLFMSEKNKRNKLLLSMIVVLMFINILLTFSRNAWLGFAIGILILIILYSWKLIWLLLGVGLGGLFVPKIHMRLGEFINYSQNDLRFKLWKIAAKIIKKRPIKGIGNGNYVAYYDIYTKKYPELKCIDHFRYPVHNSYLKVLSELGIIGFIPFMGIILSIFVKFKSLINKSKEYKTIFIGVLASLIVFMIMNLFDNLLFVPKVTAYFWIIVAICDGFQTKLR
;
A
#
# COMPACT_ATOMS: atom_id res chain seq x y z
N MET A 1 -2.39 -15.32 -2.21
CA MET A 1 -2.74 -14.56 -0.99
C MET A 1 -4.24 -14.41 -0.92
N LEU A 2 -4.89 -15.08 0.03
CA LEU A 2 -6.31 -14.96 0.23
C LEU A 2 -6.60 -13.62 0.94
N PRO A 3 -7.45 -12.76 0.39
CA PRO A 3 -7.78 -11.47 0.99
C PRO A 3 -8.76 -11.59 2.17
N PHE A 4 -8.98 -12.80 2.71
CA PHE A 4 -10.00 -13.07 3.71
C PHE A 4 -9.40 -13.22 5.10
N SER A 5 -9.95 -12.46 6.05
CA SER A 5 -10.07 -12.95 7.40
C SER A 5 -11.37 -13.76 7.46
N PHE A 6 -11.30 -15.08 7.34
CA PHE A 6 -12.44 -15.93 7.69
C PHE A 6 -12.64 -15.85 9.20
N LYS A 7 -13.79 -15.39 9.65
CA LYS A 7 -14.23 -15.67 11.00
C LYS A 7 -14.61 -17.15 11.02
N VAL A 8 -13.76 -17.98 11.59
CA VAL A 8 -14.14 -19.33 11.95
C VAL A 8 -15.15 -19.21 13.07
N PRO A 9 -16.34 -19.87 13.02
CA PRO A 9 -17.38 -19.75 14.02
C PRO A 9 -17.00 -20.27 15.42
N THR A 10 -15.85 -20.89 15.58
CA THR A 10 -15.32 -21.38 16.85
C THR A 10 -14.21 -20.45 17.34
N ASP A 11 -14.46 -19.79 18.47
CA ASP A 11 -13.50 -19.07 19.32
C ASP A 11 -12.90 -17.73 18.85
N GLY A 12 -13.51 -17.01 17.93
CA GLY A 12 -13.13 -15.60 17.66
C GLY A 12 -11.72 -15.38 17.09
N LYS A 13 -10.99 -16.45 16.71
CA LYS A 13 -9.68 -16.35 16.06
C LYS A 13 -9.86 -16.13 14.57
N ASN A 14 -9.57 -14.93 14.10
CA ASN A 14 -9.50 -14.65 12.67
C ASN A 14 -8.29 -15.37 12.08
N ILE A 15 -8.46 -16.06 10.94
CA ILE A 15 -7.31 -16.47 10.11
C ILE A 15 -6.74 -15.18 9.51
N ASN A 16 -5.69 -14.66 10.14
CA ASN A 16 -5.02 -13.46 9.69
C ASN A 16 -4.12 -13.78 8.48
N ALA A 17 -3.86 -12.79 7.65
CA ALA A 17 -2.88 -12.89 6.55
C ALA A 17 -1.51 -13.42 7.04
N ASP A 18 -1.20 -13.26 8.31
CA ASP A 18 0.03 -13.74 8.95
C ASP A 18 0.18 -15.27 8.85
N TYR A 19 -0.91 -16.05 8.94
CA TYR A 19 -0.85 -17.51 8.76
C TYR A 19 -0.50 -17.92 7.34
N VAL A 20 -0.97 -17.17 6.34
CA VAL A 20 -0.63 -17.42 4.93
C VAL A 20 0.85 -17.14 4.69
N PHE A 21 1.40 -16.08 5.28
CA PHE A 21 2.85 -15.81 5.22
C PHE A 21 3.67 -16.90 5.89
N ILE A 22 3.26 -17.37 7.06
CA ILE A 22 3.91 -18.47 7.76
C ILE A 22 3.90 -19.73 6.87
N LEU A 23 2.78 -20.05 6.23
CA LEU A 23 2.67 -21.20 5.33
C LEU A 23 3.62 -21.07 4.13
N ILE A 24 3.71 -19.89 3.50
CA ILE A 24 4.65 -19.61 2.41
C ILE A 24 6.10 -19.82 2.88
N ILE A 25 6.45 -19.31 4.05
CA ILE A 25 7.80 -19.45 4.62
C ILE A 25 8.11 -20.94 4.90
N ILE A 26 7.19 -21.66 5.53
CA ILE A 26 7.37 -23.09 5.82
C ILE A 26 7.54 -23.88 4.52
N THR A 27 6.68 -23.65 3.52
CA THR A 27 6.78 -24.33 2.22
C THR A 27 8.13 -24.03 1.54
N TYR A 28 8.58 -22.77 1.62
CA TYR A 28 9.89 -22.40 1.07
C TYR A 28 11.05 -23.06 1.80
N MET A 29 11.00 -23.13 3.13
CA MET A 29 12.00 -23.84 3.94
C MET A 29 12.05 -25.34 3.61
N ILE A 30 10.89 -25.97 3.44
CA ILE A 30 10.82 -27.36 3.00
C ILE A 30 11.48 -27.53 1.62
N ASN A 31 11.17 -26.65 0.67
CA ASN A 31 11.81 -26.66 -0.65
C ASN A 31 13.34 -26.48 -0.57
N LEU A 32 13.85 -25.63 0.31
CA LEU A 32 15.31 -25.49 0.53
C LEU A 32 15.97 -26.77 1.03
N LEU A 33 15.26 -27.59 1.82
CA LEU A 33 15.79 -28.84 2.34
C LEU A 33 15.86 -29.93 1.26
N PHE A 34 14.87 -30.02 0.38
CA PHE A 34 14.70 -31.16 -0.54
C PHE A 34 15.06 -30.83 -2.00
N ASN A 35 15.18 -29.57 -2.40
CA ASN A 35 15.44 -29.16 -3.79
C ASN A 35 16.79 -28.44 -3.94
N ASN A 36 17.74 -29.12 -4.60
CA ASN A 36 19.08 -28.57 -4.86
C ASN A 36 19.04 -27.30 -5.73
N GLY A 37 18.10 -27.20 -6.68
CA GLY A 37 17.91 -26.01 -7.52
C GLY A 37 17.51 -24.78 -6.71
N THR A 38 16.55 -24.95 -5.79
CA THR A 38 16.12 -23.89 -4.86
C THR A 38 17.26 -23.47 -3.94
N ARG A 39 18.06 -24.42 -3.46
CA ARG A 39 19.24 -24.15 -2.60
C ARG A 39 20.30 -23.32 -3.33
N GLN A 40 20.59 -23.66 -4.59
CA GLN A 40 21.55 -22.88 -5.39
C GLN A 40 21.05 -21.45 -5.67
N LYS A 41 19.76 -21.30 -5.99
CA LYS A 41 19.13 -19.98 -6.17
C LYS A 41 19.20 -19.16 -4.88
N PHE A 42 18.92 -19.80 -3.72
CA PHE A 42 18.99 -19.16 -2.40
C PHE A 42 20.39 -18.63 -2.10
N ILE A 43 21.44 -19.44 -2.28
CA ILE A 43 22.83 -19.03 -1.99
C ILE A 43 23.25 -17.87 -2.88
N LYS A 44 22.97 -17.96 -4.20
CA LYS A 44 23.27 -16.87 -5.16
C LYS A 44 22.46 -15.62 -4.84
N GLY A 45 21.16 -15.80 -4.52
CA GLY A 45 20.27 -14.72 -4.14
C GLY A 45 20.70 -14.04 -2.84
N LEU A 46 21.20 -14.78 -1.86
CA LEU A 46 21.68 -14.23 -0.61
C LEU A 46 22.88 -13.31 -0.83
N PHE A 47 23.83 -13.71 -1.68
CA PHE A 47 24.97 -12.87 -2.03
C PHE A 47 24.52 -11.55 -2.71
N ASP A 48 23.66 -11.63 -3.74
CA ASP A 48 23.12 -10.44 -4.42
C ASP A 48 22.31 -9.55 -3.46
N PHE A 49 21.52 -10.16 -2.56
CA PHE A 49 20.68 -9.44 -1.60
C PHE A 49 21.47 -8.48 -0.72
N PHE A 50 22.64 -8.88 -0.25
CA PHE A 50 23.49 -8.02 0.58
C PHE A 50 24.29 -6.96 -0.20
N HIS A 51 24.26 -6.99 -1.56
CA HIS A 51 24.89 -5.99 -2.42
C HIS A 51 23.88 -5.05 -3.09
N GLU A 52 22.60 -5.33 -2.98
CA GLU A 52 21.54 -4.58 -3.61
C GLU A 52 21.05 -3.40 -2.71
N PRO A 53 20.99 -2.16 -3.24
CA PRO A 53 20.61 -1.00 -2.41
C PRO A 53 19.28 -1.12 -1.70
N VAL A 54 18.22 -1.64 -2.37
CA VAL A 54 16.89 -1.82 -1.73
C VAL A 54 17.00 -2.74 -0.54
N SER A 55 17.68 -3.88 -0.71
CA SER A 55 17.83 -4.90 0.33
C SER A 55 18.70 -4.41 1.49
N ILE A 56 19.80 -3.70 1.18
CA ILE A 56 20.67 -3.10 2.21
C ILE A 56 19.84 -2.14 3.09
N PHE A 57 19.08 -1.23 2.47
CA PHE A 57 18.26 -0.29 3.24
C PHE A 57 17.11 -1.00 3.98
N MET A 58 16.55 -2.10 3.45
CA MET A 58 15.58 -2.91 4.19
C MET A 58 16.21 -3.52 5.45
N MET A 59 17.43 -4.05 5.36
CA MET A 59 18.16 -4.62 6.50
C MET A 59 18.53 -3.55 7.53
N LEU A 60 18.97 -2.36 7.09
CA LEU A 60 19.26 -1.23 7.98
C LEU A 60 18.01 -0.73 8.71
N LEU A 61 16.86 -0.67 8.00
CA LEU A 61 15.60 -0.31 8.62
C LEU A 61 15.19 -1.38 9.65
N LEU A 62 15.27 -2.68 9.31
CA LEU A 62 14.98 -3.76 10.26
C LEU A 62 15.88 -3.70 11.48
N ALA A 63 17.19 -3.45 11.30
CA ALA A 63 18.13 -3.30 12.40
C ALA A 63 17.75 -2.13 13.33
N SER A 64 17.33 -0.98 12.76
CA SER A 64 16.84 0.16 13.53
C SER A 64 15.53 -0.16 14.28
N MET A 65 14.61 -0.94 13.67
CA MET A 65 13.39 -1.39 14.32
C MET A 65 13.67 -2.33 15.49
N ILE A 66 14.57 -3.32 15.32
CA ILE A 66 14.98 -4.23 16.38
C ILE A 66 15.69 -3.47 17.51
N PHE A 67 16.62 -2.59 17.18
CA PHE A 67 17.30 -1.75 18.16
C PHE A 67 16.31 -0.92 18.97
N SER A 68 15.24 -0.45 18.35
CA SER A 68 14.22 0.36 19.02
C SER A 68 13.46 -0.40 20.12
N ILE A 69 13.44 -1.74 20.11
CA ILE A 69 12.77 -2.57 21.13
C ILE A 69 13.36 -2.30 22.52
N SER A 70 14.67 -2.03 22.59
CA SER A 70 15.38 -1.81 23.86
C SER A 70 14.85 -0.62 24.67
N TYR A 71 14.41 0.45 23.97
CA TYR A 71 13.94 1.70 24.59
C TYR A 71 12.47 2.02 24.36
N SER A 72 11.73 1.13 23.68
CA SER A 72 10.29 1.27 23.44
C SER A 72 9.50 1.20 24.75
N LEU A 73 8.47 2.04 24.85
CA LEU A 73 7.48 1.97 25.95
C LEU A 73 6.72 0.65 25.91
N GLU A 74 6.23 0.28 24.72
CA GLU A 74 5.55 -0.99 24.44
C GLU A 74 6.47 -1.91 23.64
N LYS A 75 7.34 -2.66 24.32
CA LYS A 75 8.32 -3.56 23.68
C LYS A 75 7.68 -4.64 22.81
N VAL A 76 6.54 -5.19 23.25
CA VAL A 76 5.81 -6.23 22.50
C VAL A 76 5.28 -5.68 21.18
N THR A 77 4.78 -4.44 21.17
CA THR A 77 4.31 -3.77 19.95
C THR A 77 5.48 -3.56 18.99
N ALA A 78 6.63 -3.09 19.49
CA ALA A 78 7.83 -2.89 18.68
C ALA A 78 8.35 -4.22 18.08
N LEU A 79 8.33 -5.31 18.86
CA LEU A 79 8.69 -6.65 18.38
C LEU A 79 7.75 -7.13 17.27
N LYS A 80 6.44 -7.02 17.47
CA LYS A 80 5.43 -7.44 16.47
C LYS A 80 5.61 -6.69 15.13
N GLU A 81 5.83 -5.37 15.17
CA GLU A 81 6.07 -4.59 13.95
C GLU A 81 7.39 -4.98 13.27
N SER A 82 8.44 -5.27 14.04
CA SER A 82 9.73 -5.73 13.51
C SER A 82 9.62 -7.11 12.85
N ILE A 83 8.93 -8.06 13.49
CA ILE A 83 8.66 -9.39 12.91
C ILE A 83 7.84 -9.23 11.61
N ARG A 84 6.82 -8.38 11.60
CA ARG A 84 6.02 -8.13 10.39
C ARG A 84 6.88 -7.57 9.26
N PHE A 85 7.79 -6.65 9.54
CA PHE A 85 8.69 -6.14 8.51
C PHE A 85 9.66 -7.22 8.00
N CYS A 86 10.15 -8.08 8.89
CA CYS A 86 10.96 -9.25 8.53
C CYS A 86 10.20 -10.19 7.56
N THR A 87 8.88 -10.42 7.76
CA THR A 87 8.09 -11.23 6.82
C THR A 87 8.02 -10.60 5.43
N TYR A 88 8.00 -9.27 5.30
CA TYR A 88 8.05 -8.60 4.00
C TYR A 88 9.42 -8.74 3.33
N ILE A 89 10.51 -8.72 4.08
CA ILE A 89 11.86 -8.98 3.56
C ILE A 89 11.95 -10.40 3.00
N ILE A 90 11.45 -11.39 3.74
CA ILE A 90 11.45 -12.79 3.29
C ILE A 90 10.57 -12.94 2.04
N LEU A 91 9.38 -12.34 2.01
CA LEU A 91 8.51 -12.35 0.84
C LEU A 91 9.18 -11.71 -0.38
N PHE A 92 9.82 -10.56 -0.21
CA PHE A 92 10.58 -9.88 -1.25
C PHE A 92 11.70 -10.78 -1.78
N PHE A 93 12.45 -11.42 -0.89
CA PHE A 93 13.54 -12.34 -1.24
C PHE A 93 13.03 -13.51 -2.08
N ILE A 94 11.99 -14.22 -1.61
CA ILE A 94 11.41 -15.39 -2.30
C ILE A 94 10.96 -15.00 -3.71
N ILE A 95 10.19 -13.92 -3.83
CA ILE A 95 9.66 -13.48 -5.13
C ILE A 95 10.79 -13.08 -6.08
N LYS A 96 11.78 -12.35 -5.59
CA LYS A 96 12.88 -11.86 -6.43
C LYS A 96 13.80 -12.98 -6.92
N TYR A 97 14.16 -13.93 -6.07
CA TYR A 97 15.24 -14.87 -6.36
C TYR A 97 14.77 -16.30 -6.71
N ASP A 98 13.68 -16.76 -6.13
CA ASP A 98 13.19 -18.12 -6.40
C ASP A 98 12.27 -18.16 -7.62
N ILE A 99 11.39 -17.17 -7.78
CA ILE A 99 10.46 -17.04 -8.92
C ILE A 99 11.21 -16.45 -10.14
N ASN A 100 12.34 -17.03 -10.51
CA ASN A 100 13.32 -16.40 -11.39
C ASN A 100 13.12 -16.65 -12.90
N GLU A 101 11.96 -17.10 -13.38
CA GLU A 101 11.70 -17.30 -14.80
C GLU A 101 10.73 -16.23 -15.34
N LYS A 102 10.98 -15.74 -16.58
CA LYS A 102 10.14 -14.72 -17.23
C LYS A 102 8.66 -15.15 -17.24
N ASN A 103 8.39 -16.41 -17.49
CA ASN A 103 7.03 -16.97 -17.50
C ASN A 103 6.40 -16.96 -16.10
N ASN A 104 7.16 -17.14 -15.03
CA ASN A 104 6.65 -17.14 -13.66
C ASN A 104 6.20 -15.74 -13.21
N TYR A 105 6.87 -14.67 -13.64
CA TYR A 105 6.39 -13.31 -13.37
C TYR A 105 5.08 -13.00 -14.08
N MET A 106 4.94 -13.48 -15.34
CA MET A 106 3.68 -13.37 -16.07
C MET A 106 2.57 -14.17 -15.37
N ASN A 107 2.86 -15.38 -14.91
CA ASN A 107 1.90 -16.20 -14.17
C ASN A 107 1.43 -15.53 -12.86
N ILE A 108 2.33 -14.86 -12.12
CA ILE A 108 1.92 -14.09 -10.93
C ILE A 108 1.01 -12.93 -11.32
N MET A 109 1.33 -12.19 -12.39
CA MET A 109 0.46 -11.12 -12.87
C MET A 109 -0.92 -11.65 -13.29
N ILE A 110 -0.97 -12.79 -13.96
CA ILE A 110 -2.23 -13.47 -14.31
C ILE A 110 -3.00 -13.88 -13.05
N CYS A 111 -2.34 -14.42 -12.03
CA CYS A 111 -2.98 -14.79 -10.76
C CYS A 111 -3.52 -13.57 -9.97
N VAL A 112 -2.98 -12.37 -10.18
CA VAL A 112 -3.48 -11.15 -9.54
C VAL A 112 -4.81 -10.67 -10.15
N LEU A 113 -5.03 -10.88 -11.45
CA LEU A 113 -6.26 -10.43 -12.13
C LEU A 113 -7.56 -10.98 -11.52
N PRO A 114 -7.70 -12.29 -11.25
CA PRO A 114 -8.90 -12.84 -10.60
C PRO A 114 -9.14 -12.23 -9.22
N ILE A 115 -8.07 -11.92 -8.48
CA ILE A 115 -8.18 -11.29 -7.17
C ILE A 115 -8.72 -9.86 -7.32
N ILE A 116 -8.23 -9.10 -8.31
CA ILE A 116 -8.74 -7.76 -8.60
C ILE A 116 -10.23 -7.82 -8.98
N VAL A 117 -10.59 -8.72 -9.89
CA VAL A 117 -11.98 -8.90 -10.34
C VAL A 117 -12.90 -9.25 -9.17
N PHE A 118 -12.48 -10.18 -8.33
CA PHE A 118 -13.21 -10.53 -7.10
C PHE A 118 -13.42 -9.32 -6.18
N GLN A 119 -12.34 -8.55 -5.90
CA GLN A 119 -12.41 -7.36 -5.05
C GLN A 119 -13.36 -6.30 -5.62
N VAL A 120 -13.33 -6.11 -6.93
CA VAL A 120 -14.16 -5.11 -7.62
C VAL A 120 -15.64 -5.52 -7.61
N ILE A 121 -15.94 -6.79 -7.85
CA ILE A 121 -17.32 -7.32 -7.78
C ILE A 121 -17.83 -7.20 -6.34
N LEU A 122 -17.02 -7.61 -5.34
CA LEU A 122 -17.38 -7.46 -3.93
C LEU A 122 -17.66 -6.00 -3.56
N GLY A 123 -16.84 -5.07 -4.05
CA GLY A 123 -17.05 -3.63 -3.82
C GLY A 123 -18.37 -3.13 -4.42
N ILE A 124 -18.77 -3.58 -5.61
CA ILE A 124 -20.06 -3.25 -6.18
C ILE A 124 -21.22 -3.81 -5.33
N ILE A 125 -21.13 -5.08 -4.90
CA ILE A 125 -22.11 -5.70 -4.01
C ILE A 125 -22.23 -4.89 -2.71
N GLN A 126 -21.11 -4.51 -2.09
CA GLN A 126 -21.09 -3.66 -0.90
C GLN A 126 -21.76 -2.31 -1.14
N GLY A 127 -21.51 -1.69 -2.30
CA GLY A 127 -22.04 -0.35 -2.62
C GLY A 127 -23.54 -0.34 -2.92
N THR A 128 -24.09 -1.45 -3.40
CA THR A 128 -25.51 -1.59 -3.75
C THR A 128 -26.35 -2.13 -2.61
N THR A 129 -25.85 -3.13 -1.91
CA THR A 129 -26.63 -3.88 -0.90
C THR A 129 -26.21 -3.62 0.54
N GLY A 130 -24.97 -3.15 0.78
CA GLY A 130 -24.38 -3.04 2.11
C GLY A 130 -23.93 -4.38 2.71
N ILE A 131 -24.14 -5.51 2.01
CA ILE A 131 -23.75 -6.84 2.49
C ILE A 131 -22.22 -6.90 2.62
N PHE A 132 -21.71 -7.59 3.65
CA PHE A 132 -20.29 -7.71 3.97
C PHE A 132 -19.57 -6.40 4.35
N LEU A 133 -20.30 -5.30 4.61
CA LEU A 133 -19.73 -4.10 5.20
C LEU A 133 -19.72 -4.19 6.74
N ASN A 134 -18.71 -3.55 7.33
CA ASN A 134 -18.71 -3.29 8.75
C ASN A 134 -19.73 -2.16 9.05
N GLU A 135 -20.49 -2.27 10.14
CA GLU A 135 -21.54 -1.33 10.53
C GLU A 135 -21.08 0.13 10.55
N LYS A 136 -19.82 0.40 10.95
CA LYS A 136 -19.23 1.75 10.95
C LYS A 136 -19.11 2.41 9.57
N PHE A 137 -19.31 1.66 8.49
CA PHE A 137 -19.33 2.16 7.11
C PHE A 137 -20.72 2.09 6.48
N ILE A 138 -21.75 1.83 7.29
CA ILE A 138 -23.16 1.88 6.94
C ILE A 138 -23.73 3.10 7.67
N TYR A 139 -24.17 4.10 6.92
CA TYR A 139 -24.64 5.37 7.46
C TYR A 139 -26.16 5.46 7.36
N LYS A 140 -26.80 6.10 8.35
CA LYS A 140 -28.22 6.46 8.26
C LYS A 140 -28.39 7.57 7.23
N SER A 141 -29.62 7.74 6.76
CA SER A 141 -29.94 8.83 5.81
C SER A 141 -29.56 10.19 6.44
N GLY A 142 -28.77 10.97 5.72
CA GLY A 142 -28.31 12.30 6.17
C GLY A 142 -27.02 12.30 7.00
N GLU A 143 -26.52 11.18 7.52
CA GLU A 143 -25.27 11.13 8.28
C GLU A 143 -24.02 11.20 7.37
N PHE A 144 -24.14 10.74 6.17
CA PHE A 144 -23.06 10.74 5.16
C PHE A 144 -23.66 10.86 3.75
N ILE A 145 -22.83 11.27 2.79
CA ILE A 145 -23.20 11.48 1.39
C ILE A 145 -23.76 10.21 0.73
N SER A 146 -23.32 9.04 1.17
CA SER A 146 -23.80 7.74 0.69
C SER A 146 -24.12 6.84 1.86
N LYS A 147 -25.20 6.04 1.73
CA LYS A 147 -25.55 5.03 2.73
C LYS A 147 -24.42 4.02 2.97
N TYR A 148 -23.67 3.68 1.94
CA TYR A 148 -22.61 2.67 2.00
C TYR A 148 -21.28 3.26 1.55
N ARG A 149 -20.23 2.94 2.28
CA ARG A 149 -18.86 3.29 1.95
C ARG A 149 -18.03 2.02 1.82
N ILE A 150 -17.71 1.62 0.59
CA ILE A 150 -17.15 0.30 0.29
C ILE A 150 -15.72 0.13 0.80
N THR A 151 -15.39 -1.10 1.18
CA THR A 151 -14.09 -1.45 1.78
C THR A 151 -13.42 -2.65 1.12
N GLY A 152 -14.10 -3.35 0.19
CA GLY A 152 -13.66 -4.65 -0.27
C GLY A 152 -13.45 -5.60 0.91
N THR A 153 -12.40 -6.39 0.87
CA THR A 153 -11.95 -7.23 2.01
C THR A 153 -10.97 -6.52 2.94
N PHE A 154 -10.66 -5.25 2.71
CA PHE A 154 -9.63 -4.52 3.47
C PHE A 154 -10.14 -3.96 4.80
N GLY A 155 -11.45 -3.90 4.98
CA GLY A 155 -12.09 -3.43 6.20
C GLY A 155 -11.95 -1.92 6.47
N ASN A 156 -11.37 -1.16 5.52
CA ASN A 156 -11.26 0.30 5.55
C ASN A 156 -11.28 0.86 4.11
N PRO A 157 -12.09 1.91 3.82
CA PRO A 157 -12.19 2.49 2.48
C PRO A 157 -10.88 3.10 1.95
N ASN A 158 -10.07 3.73 2.82
CA ASN A 158 -8.81 4.32 2.40
C ASN A 158 -7.79 3.25 2.00
N THR A 159 -7.74 2.15 2.77
CA THR A 159 -6.89 0.99 2.46
C THR A 159 -7.32 0.32 1.16
N TYR A 160 -8.61 0.15 0.95
CA TYR A 160 -9.15 -0.40 -0.30
C TYR A 160 -8.85 0.53 -1.49
N GLY A 161 -9.04 1.83 -1.33
CA GLY A 161 -8.67 2.82 -2.34
C GLY A 161 -7.18 2.76 -2.70
N ALA A 162 -6.31 2.60 -1.71
CA ALA A 162 -4.87 2.46 -1.95
C ALA A 162 -4.51 1.16 -2.69
N TYR A 163 -5.20 0.04 -2.39
CA TYR A 163 -5.06 -1.19 -3.16
C TYR A 163 -5.46 -1.00 -4.62
N LEU A 164 -6.59 -0.35 -4.88
CA LEU A 164 -7.04 -0.06 -6.26
C LEU A 164 -6.02 0.82 -7.00
N ILE A 165 -5.45 1.82 -6.33
CA ILE A 165 -4.40 2.69 -6.91
C ILE A 165 -3.14 1.90 -7.28
N LEU A 166 -2.73 0.91 -6.50
CA LEU A 166 -1.55 0.09 -6.84
C LEU A 166 -1.72 -0.69 -8.15
N PHE A 167 -2.95 -1.02 -8.55
CA PHE A 167 -3.19 -1.87 -9.72
C PHE A 167 -3.83 -1.15 -10.90
N ILE A 168 -4.52 -0.02 -10.71
CA ILE A 168 -5.27 0.61 -11.81
C ILE A 168 -4.37 1.18 -12.90
N PHE A 169 -3.24 1.82 -12.56
CA PHE A 169 -2.36 2.42 -13.57
C PHE A 169 -1.59 1.37 -14.39
N PRO A 170 -1.05 0.28 -13.82
CA PRO A 170 -0.54 -0.83 -14.61
C PRO A 170 -1.56 -1.42 -15.56
N LEU A 171 -2.83 -1.56 -15.14
CA LEU A 171 -3.91 -2.08 -15.98
C LEU A 171 -4.34 -1.09 -17.08
N ILE A 172 -4.38 0.21 -16.82
CA ILE A 172 -4.56 1.25 -17.84
C ILE A 172 -3.47 1.12 -18.90
N MET A 173 -2.22 0.99 -18.48
CA MET A 173 -1.09 0.91 -19.40
C MET A 173 -1.07 -0.43 -20.16
N LEU A 174 -1.51 -1.53 -19.55
CA LEU A 174 -1.70 -2.81 -20.22
C LEU A 174 -2.82 -2.70 -21.26
N PHE A 175 -3.97 -2.08 -20.91
CA PHE A 175 -5.06 -1.80 -21.87
C PHE A 175 -4.58 -0.97 -23.07
N MET A 176 -3.72 0.04 -22.83
CA MET A 176 -3.20 0.89 -23.92
C MET A 176 -2.27 0.12 -24.84
N SER A 177 -1.53 -0.88 -24.37
CA SER A 177 -0.59 -1.69 -25.15
C SER A 177 -1.21 -2.94 -25.78
N GLU A 178 -2.40 -3.37 -25.33
CA GLU A 178 -3.05 -4.59 -25.83
C GLU A 178 -3.57 -4.41 -27.25
N LYS A 179 -3.24 -5.36 -28.13
CA LYS A 179 -3.64 -5.38 -29.54
C LYS A 179 -4.87 -6.24 -29.81
N ASN A 180 -5.05 -7.31 -29.02
CA ASN A 180 -6.21 -8.20 -29.18
C ASN A 180 -7.48 -7.50 -28.69
N LYS A 181 -8.46 -7.33 -29.58
CA LYS A 181 -9.72 -6.62 -29.29
C LYS A 181 -10.49 -7.22 -28.12
N ARG A 182 -10.52 -8.56 -27.97
CA ARG A 182 -11.22 -9.25 -26.88
C ARG A 182 -10.55 -8.97 -25.53
N ASN A 183 -9.23 -9.12 -25.45
CA ASN A 183 -8.48 -8.84 -24.24
C ASN A 183 -8.57 -7.35 -23.86
N LYS A 184 -8.50 -6.47 -24.87
CA LYS A 184 -8.64 -5.03 -24.69
C LYS A 184 -10.02 -4.66 -24.11
N LEU A 185 -11.09 -5.28 -24.59
CA LEU A 185 -12.43 -5.09 -24.04
C LEU A 185 -12.50 -5.56 -22.57
N LEU A 186 -11.98 -6.75 -22.26
CA LEU A 186 -11.96 -7.25 -20.87
C LEU A 186 -11.17 -6.32 -19.94
N LEU A 187 -9.98 -5.86 -20.36
CA LEU A 187 -9.18 -4.93 -19.58
C LEU A 187 -9.90 -3.59 -19.38
N SER A 188 -10.59 -3.07 -20.41
CA SER A 188 -11.36 -1.84 -20.28
C SER A 188 -12.49 -1.97 -19.25
N MET A 189 -13.20 -3.10 -19.25
CA MET A 189 -14.24 -3.38 -18.26
C MET A 189 -13.68 -3.41 -16.84
N ILE A 190 -12.54 -4.10 -16.62
CA ILE A 190 -11.89 -4.16 -15.31
C ILE A 190 -11.47 -2.76 -14.85
N VAL A 191 -10.84 -1.96 -15.72
CA VAL A 191 -10.39 -0.60 -15.40
C VAL A 191 -11.57 0.30 -15.02
N VAL A 192 -12.66 0.26 -15.80
CA VAL A 192 -13.89 1.02 -15.52
C VAL A 192 -14.49 0.61 -14.17
N LEU A 193 -14.60 -0.69 -13.92
CA LEU A 193 -15.13 -1.19 -12.65
C LEU A 193 -14.23 -0.81 -11.47
N MET A 194 -12.89 -0.85 -11.62
CA MET A 194 -11.96 -0.35 -10.60
C MET A 194 -12.14 1.13 -10.33
N PHE A 195 -12.32 1.93 -11.39
CA PHE A 195 -12.55 3.35 -11.24
C PHE A 195 -13.87 3.64 -10.49
N ILE A 196 -14.96 2.94 -10.83
CA ILE A 196 -16.23 3.02 -10.09
C ILE A 196 -16.01 2.68 -8.62
N ASN A 197 -15.23 1.63 -8.32
CA ASN A 197 -14.90 1.26 -6.95
C ASN A 197 -14.11 2.37 -6.23
N ILE A 198 -13.12 3.02 -6.89
CA ILE A 198 -12.40 4.16 -6.31
C ILE A 198 -13.39 5.25 -5.91
N LEU A 199 -14.36 5.58 -6.74
CA LEU A 199 -15.39 6.57 -6.43
C LEU A 199 -16.25 6.13 -5.22
N LEU A 200 -16.71 4.89 -5.19
CA LEU A 200 -17.55 4.34 -4.13
C LEU A 200 -16.82 4.16 -2.78
N THR A 201 -15.49 4.21 -2.75
CA THR A 201 -14.76 4.30 -1.46
C THR A 201 -15.03 5.62 -0.74
N PHE A 202 -15.45 6.68 -1.44
CA PHE A 202 -15.52 8.05 -0.95
C PHE A 202 -14.24 8.50 -0.21
N SER A 203 -13.09 7.94 -0.61
CA SER A 203 -11.78 8.30 -0.08
C SER A 203 -11.19 9.45 -0.86
N ARG A 204 -11.13 10.64 -0.24
CA ARG A 204 -10.51 11.83 -0.83
C ARG A 204 -9.05 11.56 -1.24
N ASN A 205 -8.32 10.79 -0.42
CA ASN A 205 -6.93 10.42 -0.71
C ASN A 205 -6.82 9.52 -1.96
N ALA A 206 -7.76 8.57 -2.16
CA ALA A 206 -7.77 7.73 -3.36
C ALA A 206 -8.20 8.50 -4.63
N TRP A 207 -9.15 9.43 -4.52
CA TRP A 207 -9.58 10.28 -5.65
C TRP A 207 -8.47 11.21 -6.11
N LEU A 208 -7.83 11.90 -5.16
CA LEU A 208 -6.67 12.74 -5.45
C LEU A 208 -5.51 11.91 -6.03
N GLY A 209 -5.27 10.72 -5.45
CA GLY A 209 -4.27 9.79 -5.94
C GLY A 209 -4.54 9.37 -7.38
N PHE A 210 -5.78 9.06 -7.74
CA PHE A 210 -6.14 8.73 -9.12
C PHE A 210 -5.87 9.90 -10.08
N ALA A 211 -6.28 11.11 -9.72
CA ALA A 211 -6.04 12.30 -10.54
C ALA A 211 -4.53 12.57 -10.74
N ILE A 212 -3.74 12.50 -9.66
CA ILE A 212 -2.27 12.66 -9.73
C ILE A 212 -1.65 11.56 -10.60
N GLY A 213 -2.11 10.32 -10.49
CA GLY A 213 -1.59 9.21 -11.28
C GLY A 213 -1.86 9.38 -12.77
N ILE A 214 -3.03 9.87 -13.17
CA ILE A 214 -3.30 10.21 -14.57
C ILE A 214 -2.40 11.36 -15.03
N LEU A 215 -2.17 12.40 -14.22
CA LEU A 215 -1.21 13.47 -14.54
C LEU A 215 0.21 12.93 -14.76
N ILE A 216 0.66 11.99 -13.92
CA ILE A 216 1.95 11.31 -14.11
C ILE A 216 1.98 10.55 -15.43
N LEU A 217 0.91 9.82 -15.79
CA LEU A 217 0.83 9.11 -17.07
C LEU A 217 0.78 10.07 -18.27
N ILE A 218 0.13 11.24 -18.15
CA ILE A 218 0.16 12.29 -19.18
C ILE A 218 1.60 12.72 -19.44
N ILE A 219 2.38 12.95 -18.40
CA ILE A 219 3.78 13.41 -18.50
C ILE A 219 4.70 12.30 -19.03
N LEU A 220 4.55 11.07 -18.53
CA LEU A 220 5.51 9.99 -18.82
C LEU A 220 5.18 9.19 -20.08
N TYR A 221 3.91 9.20 -20.53
CA TYR A 221 3.47 8.35 -21.64
C TYR A 221 2.83 9.13 -22.79
N SER A 222 1.70 9.82 -22.57
CA SER A 222 0.99 10.50 -23.63
C SER A 222 0.06 11.60 -23.11
N TRP A 223 0.20 12.79 -23.66
CA TRP A 223 -0.68 13.93 -23.37
C TRP A 223 -2.17 13.67 -23.69
N LYS A 224 -2.47 12.73 -24.61
CA LYS A 224 -3.86 12.38 -24.98
C LYS A 224 -4.68 11.85 -23.78
N LEU A 225 -4.02 11.37 -22.73
CA LEU A 225 -4.69 10.96 -21.49
C LEU A 225 -5.34 12.13 -20.72
N ILE A 226 -5.07 13.37 -21.13
CA ILE A 226 -5.75 14.55 -20.57
C ILE A 226 -7.28 14.48 -20.81
N TRP A 227 -7.71 13.90 -21.93
CA TRP A 227 -9.13 13.73 -22.21
C TRP A 227 -9.82 12.77 -21.22
N LEU A 228 -9.10 11.76 -20.74
CA LEU A 228 -9.58 10.88 -19.67
C LEU A 228 -9.76 11.67 -18.37
N LEU A 229 -8.77 12.51 -18.00
CA LEU A 229 -8.84 13.35 -16.79
C LEU A 229 -9.99 14.38 -16.88
N LEU A 230 -10.14 15.03 -18.02
CA LEU A 230 -11.23 15.99 -18.24
C LEU A 230 -12.60 15.30 -18.23
N GLY A 231 -12.75 14.17 -18.92
CA GLY A 231 -13.99 13.40 -18.94
C GLY A 231 -14.43 12.92 -17.55
N VAL A 232 -13.47 12.42 -16.76
CA VAL A 232 -13.69 11.99 -15.37
C VAL A 232 -14.01 13.21 -14.47
N GLY A 233 -13.27 14.31 -14.61
CA GLY A 233 -13.48 15.53 -13.82
C GLY A 233 -14.84 16.15 -14.09
N LEU A 234 -15.18 16.37 -15.35
CA LEU A 234 -16.46 16.94 -15.76
C LEU A 234 -17.62 15.99 -15.40
N GLY A 235 -17.50 14.68 -15.72
CA GLY A 235 -18.52 13.70 -15.37
C GLY A 235 -18.78 13.60 -13.87
N GLY A 236 -17.72 13.75 -13.06
CA GLY A 236 -17.83 13.77 -11.59
C GLY A 236 -18.62 14.96 -11.04
N LEU A 237 -18.55 16.13 -11.71
CA LEU A 237 -19.30 17.33 -11.31
C LEU A 237 -20.81 17.15 -11.45
N PHE A 238 -21.28 16.33 -12.40
CA PHE A 238 -22.69 16.04 -12.58
C PHE A 238 -23.25 15.02 -11.56
N VAL A 239 -22.41 14.37 -10.76
CA VAL A 239 -22.85 13.47 -9.72
C VAL A 239 -22.93 14.21 -8.38
N PRO A 240 -24.15 14.52 -7.86
CA PRO A 240 -24.30 15.37 -6.66
C PRO A 240 -23.49 14.89 -5.47
N LYS A 241 -23.42 13.57 -5.24
CA LYS A 241 -22.65 12.98 -4.14
C LYS A 241 -21.14 13.21 -4.27
N ILE A 242 -20.60 13.23 -5.48
CA ILE A 242 -19.18 13.51 -5.74
C ILE A 242 -18.92 15.00 -5.51
N HIS A 243 -19.77 15.86 -6.05
CA HIS A 243 -19.67 17.31 -5.86
C HIS A 243 -19.70 17.70 -4.38
N MET A 244 -20.65 17.17 -3.60
CA MET A 244 -20.71 17.40 -2.15
C MET A 244 -19.42 16.93 -1.44
N ARG A 245 -18.88 15.77 -1.82
CA ARG A 245 -17.64 15.24 -1.22
C ARG A 245 -16.41 16.07 -1.59
N LEU A 246 -16.37 16.64 -2.80
CA LEU A 246 -15.33 17.59 -3.21
C LEU A 246 -15.40 18.89 -2.39
N GLY A 247 -16.60 19.40 -2.11
CA GLY A 247 -16.78 20.55 -1.23
C GLY A 247 -16.20 20.37 0.18
N GLU A 248 -16.18 19.13 0.71
CA GLU A 248 -15.57 18.84 2.01
C GLU A 248 -14.03 18.92 2.02
N PHE A 249 -13.32 19.02 0.86
CA PHE A 249 -11.88 19.30 0.85
C PHE A 249 -11.56 20.68 1.47
N ILE A 250 -12.51 21.60 1.39
CA ILE A 250 -12.38 22.96 1.93
C ILE A 250 -12.77 22.98 3.42
N ASN A 251 -13.41 21.92 3.92
CA ASN A 251 -13.92 21.87 5.28
C ASN A 251 -12.80 21.62 6.30
N TYR A 252 -12.59 22.59 7.19
CA TYR A 252 -11.51 22.66 8.18
C TYR A 252 -11.51 21.51 9.21
N SER A 253 -12.67 20.96 9.57
CA SER A 253 -12.81 20.06 10.73
C SER A 253 -12.02 18.74 10.62
N GLN A 254 -12.02 18.10 9.47
CA GLN A 254 -11.27 16.83 9.26
C GLN A 254 -9.78 17.05 9.00
N ASN A 255 -9.42 18.21 8.48
CA ASN A 255 -8.01 18.61 8.32
C ASN A 255 -7.41 18.96 9.69
N ASP A 256 -8.18 19.60 10.59
CA ASP A 256 -7.75 19.93 11.95
C ASP A 256 -7.32 18.66 12.74
N LEU A 257 -8.04 17.54 12.61
CA LEU A 257 -7.66 16.29 13.25
C LEU A 257 -6.25 15.83 12.85
N ARG A 258 -5.93 15.84 11.55
CA ARG A 258 -4.59 15.45 11.07
C ARG A 258 -3.52 16.42 11.54
N PHE A 259 -3.79 17.73 11.50
CA PHE A 259 -2.85 18.72 12.01
C PHE A 259 -2.54 18.55 13.51
N LYS A 260 -3.55 18.19 14.34
CA LYS A 260 -3.33 17.88 15.75
C LYS A 260 -2.38 16.67 15.93
N LEU A 261 -2.59 15.60 15.16
CA LEU A 261 -1.74 14.42 15.17
C LEU A 261 -0.31 14.76 14.73
N TRP A 262 -0.16 15.52 13.65
CA TRP A 262 1.15 15.95 13.14
C TRP A 262 1.88 16.88 14.11
N LYS A 263 1.17 17.76 14.83
CA LYS A 263 1.74 18.58 15.91
C LYS A 263 2.28 17.71 17.05
N ILE A 264 1.58 16.63 17.42
CA ILE A 264 2.08 15.66 18.39
C ILE A 264 3.35 14.98 17.87
N ALA A 265 3.35 14.50 16.62
CA ALA A 265 4.53 13.90 16.01
C ALA A 265 5.72 14.88 16.01
N ALA A 266 5.51 16.13 15.62
CA ALA A 266 6.55 17.16 15.64
C ALA A 266 7.12 17.42 17.04
N LYS A 267 6.28 17.44 18.08
CA LYS A 267 6.73 17.55 19.48
C LYS A 267 7.58 16.33 19.91
N ILE A 268 7.20 15.13 19.47
CA ILE A 268 7.97 13.88 19.71
C ILE A 268 9.32 13.95 19.01
N ILE A 269 9.34 14.29 17.72
CA ILE A 269 10.56 14.41 16.90
C ILE A 269 11.51 15.44 17.51
N LYS A 270 11.01 16.63 17.90
CA LYS A 270 11.83 17.66 18.54
C LYS A 270 12.49 17.16 19.83
N LYS A 271 11.80 16.32 20.62
CA LYS A 271 12.31 15.80 21.89
C LYS A 271 13.28 14.62 21.69
N ARG A 272 13.08 13.78 20.66
CA ARG A 272 13.87 12.56 20.39
C ARG A 272 14.21 12.42 18.89
N PRO A 273 15.00 13.34 18.32
CA PRO A 273 15.22 13.38 16.86
C PRO A 273 16.04 12.21 16.32
N ILE A 274 16.97 11.64 17.13
CA ILE A 274 17.93 10.65 16.66
C ILE A 274 17.36 9.24 16.71
N LYS A 275 16.82 8.79 17.84
CA LYS A 275 16.37 7.41 18.09
C LYS A 275 14.86 7.26 18.00
N GLY A 276 14.09 8.38 18.10
CA GLY A 276 12.64 8.33 18.24
C GLY A 276 12.16 7.76 19.58
N ILE A 277 10.93 7.23 19.58
CA ILE A 277 10.24 6.71 20.77
C ILE A 277 10.06 5.18 20.76
N GLY A 278 10.54 4.51 19.73
CA GLY A 278 10.39 3.08 19.51
C GLY A 278 9.31 2.76 18.46
N ASN A 279 9.58 1.70 17.70
CA ASN A 279 8.73 1.24 16.60
C ASN A 279 7.31 0.90 17.08
N GLY A 280 6.28 1.37 16.37
CA GLY A 280 4.87 1.12 16.70
C GLY A 280 4.35 1.87 17.93
N ASN A 281 5.15 2.72 18.57
CA ASN A 281 4.83 3.33 19.86
C ASN A 281 4.13 4.70 19.75
N TYR A 282 3.96 5.27 18.55
CA TYR A 282 3.29 6.56 18.41
C TYR A 282 1.91 6.58 19.09
N VAL A 283 1.12 5.51 18.94
CA VAL A 283 -0.24 5.44 19.48
C VAL A 283 -0.27 5.47 21.02
N ALA A 284 0.72 4.90 21.69
CA ALA A 284 0.86 4.99 23.16
C ALA A 284 1.29 6.40 23.60
N TYR A 285 2.21 7.01 22.86
CA TYR A 285 2.62 8.38 23.11
C TYR A 285 1.54 9.42 22.77
N TYR A 286 0.64 9.14 21.83
CA TYR A 286 -0.54 9.97 21.58
C TYR A 286 -1.33 10.19 22.87
N ASP A 287 -1.64 9.11 23.61
CA ASP A 287 -2.40 9.20 24.84
C ASP A 287 -1.66 9.98 25.93
N ILE A 288 -0.33 9.82 26.03
CA ILE A 288 0.51 10.58 26.97
C ILE A 288 0.53 12.08 26.62
N TYR A 289 0.70 12.39 25.32
CA TYR A 289 0.78 13.78 24.86
C TYR A 289 -0.56 14.50 24.95
N THR A 290 -1.68 13.82 24.68
CA THR A 290 -3.02 14.41 24.78
C THR A 290 -3.46 14.65 26.24
N LYS A 291 -2.92 13.89 27.22
CA LYS A 291 -3.06 14.24 28.63
C LYS A 291 -2.32 15.51 29.00
N LYS A 292 -1.12 15.72 28.40
CA LYS A 292 -0.29 16.92 28.64
C LYS A 292 -0.75 18.14 27.84
N TYR A 293 -1.32 17.94 26.66
CA TYR A 293 -1.78 18.95 25.72
C TYR A 293 -3.22 18.62 25.29
N PRO A 294 -4.24 18.88 26.15
CA PRO A 294 -5.64 18.49 25.89
C PRO A 294 -6.20 19.06 24.58
N GLU A 295 -5.73 20.23 24.15
CA GLU A 295 -6.13 20.90 22.90
C GLU A 295 -5.76 20.09 21.64
N LEU A 296 -4.79 19.18 21.74
CA LEU A 296 -4.39 18.30 20.64
C LEU A 296 -5.16 16.97 20.63
N LYS A 297 -6.04 16.73 21.61
CA LYS A 297 -6.86 15.53 21.63
C LYS A 297 -7.88 15.54 20.51
N CYS A 298 -7.94 14.45 19.76
CA CYS A 298 -9.04 14.17 18.85
C CYS A 298 -10.20 13.58 19.66
N ILE A 299 -11.37 14.19 19.57
CA ILE A 299 -12.54 13.80 20.35
C ILE A 299 -12.85 12.31 20.10
N ASP A 300 -13.16 11.56 21.16
CA ASP A 300 -13.49 10.14 21.15
C ASP A 300 -12.43 9.17 20.58
N HIS A 301 -11.17 9.64 20.45
CA HIS A 301 -10.10 8.79 19.96
C HIS A 301 -9.04 8.55 21.04
N PHE A 302 -8.72 7.28 21.27
CA PHE A 302 -7.61 6.78 22.05
C PHE A 302 -6.67 6.01 21.12
N ARG A 303 -5.39 5.97 21.44
CA ARG A 303 -4.35 5.25 20.66
C ARG A 303 -4.42 5.56 19.17
N TYR A 304 -4.60 6.84 18.84
CA TYR A 304 -4.89 7.27 17.50
C TYR A 304 -3.60 7.38 16.66
N PRO A 305 -3.55 6.81 15.44
CA PRO A 305 -2.34 6.83 14.61
C PRO A 305 -2.09 8.21 14.01
N VAL A 306 -0.83 8.48 13.61
CA VAL A 306 -0.41 9.79 13.07
C VAL A 306 -1.01 10.13 11.70
N HIS A 307 -1.51 9.16 10.94
CA HIS A 307 -1.98 9.31 9.56
C HIS A 307 -0.99 10.02 8.62
N ASN A 308 0.27 9.66 8.74
CA ASN A 308 1.37 10.05 7.86
C ASN A 308 2.53 9.08 8.09
N SER A 309 2.86 8.26 7.10
CA SER A 309 3.89 7.23 7.22
C SER A 309 5.29 7.81 7.47
N TYR A 310 5.59 8.96 6.91
CA TYR A 310 6.90 9.61 7.08
C TYR A 310 7.08 10.14 8.51
N LEU A 311 6.06 10.84 9.02
CA LEU A 311 6.07 11.32 10.40
C LEU A 311 6.03 10.16 11.39
N LYS A 312 5.35 9.05 11.05
CA LYS A 312 5.38 7.83 11.87
C LYS A 312 6.80 7.31 12.01
N VAL A 313 7.50 7.08 10.91
CA VAL A 313 8.87 6.55 10.94
C VAL A 313 9.80 7.53 11.67
N LEU A 314 9.71 8.83 11.35
CA LEU A 314 10.58 9.83 11.95
C LEU A 314 10.32 10.00 13.46
N SER A 315 9.09 9.93 13.93
CA SER A 315 8.77 10.02 15.35
C SER A 315 9.12 8.74 16.13
N GLU A 316 8.93 7.57 15.51
CA GLU A 316 9.14 6.27 16.17
C GLU A 316 10.60 5.81 16.14
N LEU A 317 11.30 5.99 15.03
CA LEU A 317 12.66 5.50 14.81
C LEU A 317 13.71 6.61 14.69
N GLY A 318 13.27 7.88 14.73
CA GLY A 318 14.16 9.03 14.54
C GLY A 318 14.86 9.03 13.18
N ILE A 319 15.94 9.81 13.08
CA ILE A 319 16.73 9.92 11.84
C ILE A 319 17.41 8.59 11.50
N ILE A 320 17.78 7.77 12.50
CA ILE A 320 18.42 6.45 12.32
C ILE A 320 17.53 5.51 11.49
N GLY A 321 16.22 5.48 11.73
CA GLY A 321 15.30 4.68 10.91
C GLY A 321 14.78 5.42 9.70
N PHE A 322 14.70 6.76 9.73
CA PHE A 322 14.19 7.55 8.63
C PHE A 322 15.10 7.55 7.39
N ILE A 323 16.42 7.60 7.60
CA ILE A 323 17.39 7.53 6.49
C ILE A 323 17.26 6.21 5.71
N PRO A 324 17.31 5.01 6.30
CA PRO A 324 17.12 3.78 5.54
C PRO A 324 15.71 3.67 4.95
N PHE A 325 14.67 4.16 5.62
CA PHE A 325 13.34 4.22 5.05
C PHE A 325 13.28 5.03 3.75
N MET A 326 13.87 6.24 3.72
CA MET A 326 13.98 7.04 2.50
C MET A 326 14.91 6.40 1.47
N GLY A 327 15.98 5.72 1.93
CA GLY A 327 16.88 4.96 1.07
C GLY A 327 16.17 3.85 0.30
N ILE A 328 15.23 3.13 0.93
CA ILE A 328 14.37 2.14 0.26
C ILE A 328 13.58 2.82 -0.86
N ILE A 329 12.87 3.90 -0.56
CA ILE A 329 12.01 4.60 -1.52
C ILE A 329 12.81 5.09 -2.71
N LEU A 330 13.92 5.78 -2.46
CA LEU A 330 14.80 6.30 -3.52
C LEU A 330 15.40 5.19 -4.38
N SER A 331 15.85 4.09 -3.77
CA SER A 331 16.40 2.94 -4.48
C SER A 331 15.37 2.28 -5.40
N ILE A 332 14.11 2.17 -4.95
CA ILE A 332 13.00 1.68 -5.78
C ILE A 332 12.82 2.58 -7.00
N PHE A 333 12.77 3.89 -6.85
CA PHE A 333 12.57 4.81 -7.98
C PHE A 333 13.73 4.80 -8.97
N VAL A 334 14.97 4.75 -8.50
CA VAL A 334 16.15 4.63 -9.36
C VAL A 334 16.10 3.34 -10.19
N LYS A 335 15.71 2.23 -9.58
CA LYS A 335 15.53 0.94 -10.28
C LYS A 335 14.43 1.00 -11.34
N PHE A 336 13.28 1.58 -11.02
CA PHE A 336 12.19 1.71 -12.00
C PHE A 336 12.58 2.58 -13.20
N LYS A 337 13.31 3.67 -12.98
CA LYS A 337 13.89 4.47 -14.08
C LYS A 337 14.77 3.60 -14.98
N SER A 338 15.63 2.78 -14.39
CA SER A 338 16.50 1.85 -15.16
C SER A 338 15.68 0.80 -15.93
N LEU A 339 14.63 0.21 -15.30
CA LEU A 339 13.74 -0.75 -15.95
C LEU A 339 13.03 -0.17 -17.17
N ILE A 340 12.47 1.02 -17.04
CA ILE A 340 11.76 1.73 -18.12
C ILE A 340 12.71 1.98 -19.31
N ASN A 341 13.97 2.32 -19.03
CA ASN A 341 14.96 2.61 -20.08
C ASN A 341 15.46 1.33 -20.78
N LYS A 342 15.59 0.22 -20.06
CA LYS A 342 16.17 -1.03 -20.59
C LYS A 342 15.15 -1.96 -21.23
N SER A 343 13.89 -1.94 -20.78
CA SER A 343 12.85 -2.85 -21.26
C SER A 343 12.00 -2.19 -22.35
N LYS A 344 12.26 -2.56 -23.63
CA LYS A 344 11.41 -2.08 -24.74
C LYS A 344 10.00 -2.72 -24.70
N GLU A 345 9.93 -4.01 -24.45
CA GLU A 345 8.67 -4.81 -24.49
C GLU A 345 7.69 -4.43 -23.36
N TYR A 346 8.19 -4.26 -22.12
CA TYR A 346 7.35 -4.01 -20.93
C TYR A 346 7.40 -2.55 -20.45
N LYS A 347 8.02 -1.65 -21.23
CA LYS A 347 8.17 -0.23 -20.89
C LYS A 347 6.86 0.40 -20.43
N THR A 348 5.80 0.15 -21.21
CA THR A 348 4.48 0.70 -20.95
C THR A 348 3.94 0.28 -19.59
N ILE A 349 4.01 -1.00 -19.25
CA ILE A 349 3.54 -1.54 -17.96
C ILE A 349 4.37 -0.96 -16.80
N PHE A 350 5.71 -0.87 -16.95
CA PHE A 350 6.56 -0.29 -15.91
C PHE A 350 6.31 1.21 -15.67
N ILE A 351 5.90 1.97 -16.69
CA ILE A 351 5.43 3.35 -16.50
C ILE A 351 4.16 3.35 -15.62
N GLY A 352 3.20 2.46 -15.86
CA GLY A 352 2.01 2.33 -15.03
C GLY A 352 2.33 1.94 -13.58
N VAL A 353 3.24 0.99 -13.38
CA VAL A 353 3.69 0.59 -12.03
C VAL A 353 4.40 1.74 -11.33
N LEU A 354 5.29 2.47 -12.04
CA LEU A 354 5.95 3.64 -11.48
C LEU A 354 4.95 4.71 -11.04
N ALA A 355 3.93 4.99 -11.87
CA ALA A 355 2.86 5.92 -11.51
C ALA A 355 2.12 5.46 -10.25
N SER A 356 1.75 4.16 -10.15
CA SER A 356 1.14 3.59 -8.95
C SER A 356 1.99 3.78 -7.70
N LEU A 357 3.28 3.50 -7.78
CA LEU A 357 4.20 3.61 -6.64
C LEU A 357 4.38 5.06 -6.20
N ILE A 358 4.53 6.01 -7.14
CA ILE A 358 4.63 7.44 -6.82
C ILE A 358 3.37 7.89 -6.10
N VAL A 359 2.19 7.58 -6.66
CA VAL A 359 0.91 7.94 -6.05
C VAL A 359 0.75 7.29 -4.68
N PHE A 360 1.09 6.01 -4.53
CA PHE A 360 1.02 5.33 -3.25
C PHE A 360 1.92 6.02 -2.20
N MET A 361 3.13 6.45 -2.58
CA MET A 361 3.99 7.24 -1.68
C MET A 361 3.39 8.60 -1.32
N ILE A 362 2.75 9.29 -2.27
CA ILE A 362 2.02 10.55 -1.98
C ILE A 362 0.85 10.30 -1.02
N MET A 363 0.07 9.23 -1.23
CA MET A 363 -1.02 8.86 -0.32
C MET A 363 -0.55 8.61 1.11
N ASN A 364 0.68 8.16 1.30
CA ASN A 364 1.30 7.95 2.60
C ASN A 364 1.66 9.24 3.35
N LEU A 365 1.58 10.42 2.71
CA LEU A 365 1.62 11.72 3.39
C LEU A 365 0.35 12.00 4.22
N PHE A 366 -0.76 11.35 3.86
CA PHE A 366 -2.08 11.60 4.45
C PHE A 366 -2.66 10.39 5.16
N ASP A 367 -1.97 9.23 5.12
CA ASP A 367 -2.36 8.00 5.82
C ASP A 367 -1.13 7.13 6.13
N ASN A 368 -1.31 6.04 6.90
CA ASN A 368 -0.24 5.10 7.27
C ASN A 368 -0.30 3.81 6.43
N LEU A 369 -0.45 3.91 5.11
CA LEU A 369 -0.72 2.77 4.23
C LEU A 369 0.42 1.76 4.17
N LEU A 370 1.69 2.21 4.30
CA LEU A 370 2.87 1.34 4.41
C LEU A 370 2.91 0.52 5.71
N PHE A 371 2.03 0.81 6.66
CA PHE A 371 1.90 0.08 7.94
C PHE A 371 0.57 -0.67 8.07
N VAL A 372 -0.20 -0.77 6.98
CA VAL A 372 -1.41 -1.58 6.89
C VAL A 372 -1.06 -2.91 6.21
N PRO A 373 -1.02 -4.04 6.95
CA PRO A 373 -0.44 -5.31 6.47
C PRO A 373 -0.96 -5.75 5.11
N LYS A 374 -2.28 -5.69 4.89
CA LYS A 374 -2.92 -6.15 3.65
C LYS A 374 -2.43 -5.40 2.41
N VAL A 375 -2.33 -4.08 2.45
CA VAL A 375 -1.92 -3.29 1.29
C VAL A 375 -0.39 -3.24 1.15
N THR A 376 0.34 -3.25 2.26
CA THR A 376 1.80 -3.26 2.28
C THR A 376 2.35 -4.54 1.65
N ALA A 377 1.68 -5.68 1.84
CA ALA A 377 2.06 -6.93 1.19
C ALA A 377 2.01 -6.81 -0.35
N TYR A 378 0.95 -6.23 -0.91
CA TYR A 378 0.85 -6.00 -2.37
C TYR A 378 1.92 -5.04 -2.87
N PHE A 379 2.22 -3.98 -2.11
CA PHE A 379 3.31 -3.08 -2.44
C PHE A 379 4.64 -3.85 -2.56
N TRP A 380 5.00 -4.68 -1.59
CA TRP A 380 6.24 -5.45 -1.63
C TRP A 380 6.26 -6.52 -2.72
N ILE A 381 5.13 -7.15 -3.03
CA ILE A 381 5.00 -8.10 -4.15
C ILE A 381 5.31 -7.39 -5.48
N ILE A 382 4.71 -6.22 -5.72
CA ILE A 382 4.92 -5.44 -6.95
C ILE A 382 6.40 -5.05 -7.07
N VAL A 383 7.00 -4.54 -6.00
CA VAL A 383 8.41 -4.13 -5.99
C VAL A 383 9.31 -5.34 -6.24
N ALA A 384 9.05 -6.47 -5.60
CA ALA A 384 9.85 -7.69 -5.76
C ALA A 384 9.79 -8.27 -7.17
N ILE A 385 8.60 -8.32 -7.79
CA ILE A 385 8.42 -8.76 -9.18
C ILE A 385 9.23 -7.87 -10.13
N CYS A 386 9.12 -6.56 -10.00
CA CYS A 386 9.82 -5.63 -10.87
C CYS A 386 11.34 -5.67 -10.67
N ASP A 387 11.78 -5.82 -9.42
CA ASP A 387 13.22 -5.93 -9.11
C ASP A 387 13.81 -7.24 -9.63
N GLY A 388 13.12 -8.36 -9.47
CA GLY A 388 13.49 -9.65 -10.03
C GLY A 388 13.54 -9.63 -11.57
N PHE A 389 12.66 -8.89 -12.22
CA PHE A 389 12.70 -8.71 -13.66
C PHE A 389 13.93 -7.93 -14.13
N GLN A 390 14.42 -6.96 -13.35
CA GLN A 390 15.60 -6.17 -13.66
C GLN A 390 16.89 -7.01 -13.64
N THR A 391 17.02 -7.99 -12.74
CA THR A 391 18.21 -8.84 -12.67
C THR A 391 18.42 -9.66 -13.94
N LYS A 392 17.38 -9.87 -14.74
CA LYS A 392 17.44 -10.60 -16.02
C LYS A 392 17.73 -9.75 -17.24
N LEU A 393 17.60 -8.43 -17.11
CA LEU A 393 17.96 -7.48 -18.15
C LEU A 393 19.44 -7.04 -18.06
N ARG A 394 20.14 -7.47 -17.02
CA ARG A 394 21.59 -7.35 -16.86
C ARG A 394 22.27 -8.54 -17.47
#